data_09a9b3d3031125d93a1eeb81ce76b9df
#
_entry.id   09a9b3d3031125d93a1eeb81ce76b9df
#
_cell.length_a   1.000
_cell.length_b   1.000
_cell.length_c   1.000
_cell.angle_alpha   90.00
_cell.angle_beta   90.00
_cell.angle_gamma   90.00
#
_symmetry.space_group_name_H-M   'P 1'
#
loop_
_entity.id
_entity.type
_entity.pdbx_description
1 polymer ?
#
loop_
_entity_poly.entity_id
_entity_poly.type
_entity_poly.pdbx_seq_one_letter_code
_entity_poly.pdbx_strand_id
1 'polypeptide(L)'
;MRWTEASFTNGQPPPSPRSGHSATVVNGGEDVVVFGGLHTSNFIGETVVLSLSEGRWWRPPSAAVGGPGPRAFHCAVAVDKQLFVICGRTGRQQHGDTWVLDTTTWEWRPMGRMPGAVGSDTIAPRDFGTAQRVGGTDKIVLFGGYDGKKWL
;
A
#
# COMPACT_ATOMS: atom_id res chain seq x y z
N MET A 1 -16.58 -13.27 17.98
CA MET A 1 -15.28 -12.65 17.63
C MET A 1 -14.77 -11.91 18.86
N ARG A 2 -13.51 -12.06 19.24
CA ARG A 2 -12.90 -11.39 20.40
C ARG A 2 -11.71 -10.59 19.93
N TRP A 3 -11.60 -9.33 20.36
CA TRP A 3 -10.42 -8.49 20.15
C TRP A 3 -9.43 -8.71 21.30
N THR A 4 -8.17 -8.88 20.96
CA THR A 4 -7.07 -8.95 21.93
C THR A 4 -5.96 -8.02 21.47
N GLU A 5 -5.32 -7.35 22.40
CA GLU A 5 -4.11 -6.58 22.10
C GLU A 5 -2.96 -7.56 21.85
N ALA A 6 -2.23 -7.37 20.75
CA ALA A 6 -1.07 -8.16 20.41
C ALA A 6 0.19 -7.37 20.74
N SER A 7 1.11 -7.95 21.50
CA SER A 7 2.40 -7.38 21.83
C SER A 7 3.49 -8.15 21.10
N PHE A 8 4.24 -7.44 20.25
CA PHE A 8 5.40 -7.99 19.56
C PHE A 8 6.65 -7.29 20.09
N THR A 9 7.44 -8.01 20.88
CA THR A 9 8.63 -7.46 21.57
C THR A 9 9.92 -7.72 20.82
N ASN A 10 9.87 -8.57 19.79
CA ASN A 10 11.03 -8.96 19.00
C ASN A 10 11.14 -8.10 17.72
N GLY A 11 12.38 -7.89 17.27
CA GLY A 11 12.64 -7.17 16.02
C GLY A 11 12.74 -5.65 16.19
N GLN A 12 12.36 -4.94 15.14
CA GLN A 12 12.36 -3.47 15.12
C GLN A 12 11.08 -2.91 15.77
N PRO A 13 11.08 -1.63 16.15
CA PRO A 13 9.88 -1.02 16.74
C PRO A 13 8.72 -1.03 15.72
N PRO A 14 7.46 -1.10 16.21
CA PRO A 14 6.28 -0.97 15.34
C PRO A 14 6.28 0.37 14.60
N PRO A 15 5.49 0.50 13.54
CA PRO A 15 5.30 1.78 12.88
C PRO A 15 4.74 2.83 13.86
N SER A 16 5.19 4.09 13.73
CA SER A 16 4.64 5.20 14.52
C SER A 16 3.13 5.34 14.31
N PRO A 17 2.38 5.88 15.28
CA PRO A 17 0.97 6.22 15.11
C PRO A 17 0.75 7.08 13.86
N ARG A 18 -0.21 6.69 13.01
CA ARG A 18 -0.47 7.35 11.73
C ARG A 18 -1.89 7.11 11.24
N SER A 19 -2.35 7.96 10.34
CA SER A 19 -3.63 7.81 9.63
C SER A 19 -3.40 7.67 8.13
N GLY A 20 -4.40 7.19 7.38
CA GLY A 20 -4.34 7.11 5.92
C GLY A 20 -3.27 6.16 5.36
N HIS A 21 -2.68 5.31 6.19
CA HIS A 21 -1.82 4.20 5.78
C HIS A 21 -2.65 3.02 5.27
N SER A 22 -1.99 2.08 4.63
CA SER A 22 -2.55 0.76 4.36
C SER A 22 -1.91 -0.30 5.28
N ALA A 23 -2.69 -1.33 5.60
CA ALA A 23 -2.20 -2.56 6.23
C ALA A 23 -2.77 -3.73 5.44
N THR A 24 -1.94 -4.45 4.73
CA THR A 24 -2.37 -5.47 3.77
C THR A 24 -1.69 -6.79 4.06
N VAL A 25 -2.51 -7.83 4.17
CA VAL A 25 -2.03 -9.20 4.34
C VAL A 25 -1.44 -9.71 3.02
N VAL A 26 -0.25 -10.27 3.09
CA VAL A 26 0.48 -10.83 1.95
C VAL A 26 1.02 -12.24 2.28
N ASN A 27 1.65 -12.89 1.32
CA ASN A 27 2.32 -14.18 1.51
C ASN A 27 1.43 -15.27 2.12
N GLY A 28 0.16 -15.34 1.67
CA GLY A 28 -0.75 -16.38 2.17
C GLY A 28 -1.19 -16.20 3.62
N GLY A 29 -1.03 -15.02 4.21
CA GLY A 29 -1.39 -14.73 5.59
C GLY A 29 -0.22 -14.70 6.57
N GLU A 30 1.01 -14.86 6.09
CA GLU A 30 2.21 -14.90 6.94
C GLU A 30 2.71 -13.51 7.33
N ASP A 31 2.46 -12.51 6.47
CA ASP A 31 2.96 -11.16 6.67
C ASP A 31 1.85 -10.11 6.52
N VAL A 32 1.97 -9.01 7.27
CA VAL A 32 1.18 -7.80 7.09
C VAL A 32 2.11 -6.65 6.71
N VAL A 33 1.91 -6.08 5.53
CA VAL A 33 2.66 -4.91 5.07
C VAL A 33 1.92 -3.64 5.44
N VAL A 34 2.55 -2.77 6.22
CA VAL A 34 2.10 -1.41 6.49
C VAL A 34 2.88 -0.46 5.60
N PHE A 35 2.18 0.34 4.80
CA PHE A 35 2.81 1.32 3.93
C PHE A 35 2.22 2.72 4.10
N GLY A 36 3.10 3.71 4.10
CA GLY A 36 2.73 5.11 4.01
C GLY A 36 1.98 5.66 5.22
N GLY A 37 1.13 6.63 4.96
CA GLY A 37 0.31 7.30 5.97
C GLY A 37 0.75 8.73 6.28
N LEU A 38 0.08 9.32 7.26
CA LEU A 38 0.27 10.68 7.72
C LEU A 38 0.40 10.68 9.25
N HIS A 39 1.50 11.24 9.76
CA HIS A 39 1.69 11.53 11.18
C HIS A 39 1.78 13.04 11.39
N THR A 40 0.83 13.59 12.13
CA THR A 40 0.63 15.05 12.23
C THR A 40 0.47 15.70 10.85
N SER A 41 1.50 16.35 10.31
CA SER A 41 1.53 16.95 8.96
C SER A 41 2.53 16.28 8.02
N ASN A 42 3.23 15.24 8.47
CA ASN A 42 4.30 14.58 7.71
C ASN A 42 3.77 13.33 6.98
N PHE A 43 3.83 13.36 5.67
CA PHE A 43 3.55 12.18 4.85
C PHE A 43 4.71 11.19 4.97
N ILE A 44 4.37 9.92 5.09
CA ILE A 44 5.29 8.83 5.33
C ILE A 44 5.38 7.97 4.07
N GLY A 45 6.59 7.55 3.69
CA GLY A 45 6.87 6.63 2.58
C GLY A 45 7.48 5.31 3.03
N GLU A 46 7.40 5.01 4.32
CA GLU A 46 7.99 3.84 4.95
C GLU A 46 7.20 2.57 4.64
N THR A 47 7.92 1.48 4.38
CA THR A 47 7.40 0.11 4.30
C THR A 47 7.81 -0.63 5.58
N VAL A 48 6.83 -1.09 6.35
CA VAL A 48 7.06 -1.87 7.57
C VAL A 48 6.31 -3.19 7.46
N VAL A 49 6.94 -4.27 7.85
CA VAL A 49 6.36 -5.62 7.78
C VAL A 49 6.22 -6.17 9.19
N LEU A 50 5.03 -6.70 9.50
CA LEU A 50 4.80 -7.58 10.62
C LEU A 50 4.83 -9.01 10.12
N SER A 51 5.84 -9.78 10.52
CA SER A 51 5.82 -11.23 10.32
C SER A 51 5.00 -11.87 11.44
N LEU A 52 3.90 -12.48 11.08
CA LEU A 52 2.99 -13.12 12.04
C LEU A 52 3.57 -14.44 12.57
N SER A 53 4.31 -15.17 11.73
CA SER A 53 4.97 -16.42 12.12
C SER A 53 6.12 -16.20 13.10
N GLU A 54 6.88 -15.12 12.92
CA GLU A 54 8.01 -14.77 13.77
C GLU A 54 7.63 -13.83 14.93
N GLY A 55 6.44 -13.24 14.90
CA GLY A 55 5.95 -12.31 15.92
C GLY A 55 6.81 -11.04 16.01
N ARG A 56 7.33 -10.53 14.89
CA ARG A 56 8.22 -9.38 14.89
C ARG A 56 7.92 -8.36 13.79
N TRP A 57 8.24 -7.11 14.08
CA TRP A 57 8.30 -6.03 13.10
C TRP A 57 9.68 -5.94 12.47
N TRP A 58 9.72 -5.65 11.16
CA TRP A 58 10.96 -5.41 10.44
C TRP A 58 10.74 -4.50 9.24
N ARG A 59 11.83 -3.98 8.70
CA ARG A 59 11.84 -3.09 7.54
C ARG A 59 12.75 -3.68 6.47
N PRO A 60 12.20 -4.11 5.34
CA PRO A 60 13.01 -4.64 4.25
C PRO A 60 13.98 -3.57 3.74
N PRO A 61 15.31 -3.79 3.74
CA PRO A 61 16.26 -2.80 3.26
C PRO A 61 16.06 -2.43 1.79
N SER A 62 15.71 -3.40 0.94
CA SER A 62 15.40 -3.18 -0.47
C SER A 62 14.16 -2.32 -0.69
N ALA A 63 13.15 -2.42 0.18
CA ALA A 63 11.96 -1.58 0.10
C ALA A 63 12.19 -0.12 0.55
N ALA A 64 13.33 0.20 1.14
CA ALA A 64 13.70 1.57 1.50
C ALA A 64 14.18 2.41 0.31
N VAL A 65 14.44 1.77 -0.83
CA VAL A 65 15.00 2.40 -2.03
C VAL A 65 14.04 2.23 -3.20
N GLY A 66 13.81 3.29 -3.97
CA GLY A 66 13.11 3.22 -5.25
C GLY A 66 11.60 3.02 -5.17
N GLY A 67 10.99 3.10 -3.99
CA GLY A 67 9.55 2.91 -3.80
C GLY A 67 8.69 4.13 -4.14
N PRO A 68 7.36 4.01 -3.98
CA PRO A 68 6.48 5.15 -4.09
C PRO A 68 6.86 6.18 -3.03
N GLY A 69 6.88 7.44 -3.40
CA GLY A 69 7.16 8.53 -2.46
C GLY A 69 6.17 8.57 -1.30
N PRO A 70 6.47 9.39 -0.25
CA PRO A 70 5.59 9.53 0.89
C PRO A 70 4.16 9.86 0.47
N ARG A 71 3.18 9.08 0.93
CA ARG A 71 1.76 9.26 0.58
C ARG A 71 0.81 8.71 1.62
N ALA A 72 -0.40 9.25 1.63
CA ALA A 72 -1.52 8.78 2.45
C ALA A 72 -2.79 8.65 1.60
N PHE A 73 -3.80 7.95 2.13
CA PHE A 73 -5.12 7.77 1.51
C PHE A 73 -5.07 7.10 0.13
N HIS A 74 -4.03 6.28 -0.09
CA HIS A 74 -3.87 5.39 -1.22
C HIS A 74 -4.68 4.11 -1.01
N CYS A 75 -4.89 3.36 -2.09
CA CYS A 75 -5.38 1.99 -2.00
C CYS A 75 -4.21 1.01 -1.98
N ALA A 76 -4.37 -0.12 -1.31
CA ALA A 76 -3.40 -1.22 -1.35
C ALA A 76 -4.11 -2.55 -1.50
N VAL A 77 -3.64 -3.37 -2.43
CA VAL A 77 -4.25 -4.68 -2.77
C VAL A 77 -3.15 -5.69 -3.01
N ALA A 78 -3.26 -6.85 -2.35
CA ALA A 78 -2.36 -7.98 -2.61
C ALA A 78 -2.93 -8.89 -3.72
N VAL A 79 -2.07 -9.24 -4.66
CA VAL A 79 -2.33 -10.24 -5.70
C VAL A 79 -1.11 -11.15 -5.75
N ASP A 80 -1.29 -12.40 -5.37
CA ASP A 80 -0.24 -13.41 -5.26
C ASP A 80 0.97 -12.94 -4.42
N LYS A 81 2.14 -12.83 -4.99
CA LYS A 81 3.37 -12.33 -4.35
C LYS A 81 3.62 -10.83 -4.59
N GLN A 82 2.58 -10.07 -4.91
CA GLN A 82 2.69 -8.65 -5.23
C GLN A 82 1.71 -7.83 -4.40
N LEU A 83 2.20 -6.72 -3.86
CA LEU A 83 1.38 -5.69 -3.22
C LEU A 83 1.34 -4.46 -4.14
N PHE A 84 0.13 -4.10 -4.56
CA PHE A 84 -0.13 -2.92 -5.37
C PHE A 84 -0.49 -1.74 -4.47
N VAL A 85 0.24 -0.63 -4.60
CA VAL A 85 -0.10 0.66 -4.00
C VAL A 85 -0.55 1.58 -5.11
N ILE A 86 -1.78 2.05 -5.03
CA ILE A 86 -2.49 2.73 -6.11
C ILE A 86 -2.91 4.11 -5.63
N CYS A 87 -2.54 5.16 -6.38
CA CYS A 87 -2.99 6.52 -6.14
C CYS A 87 -2.55 7.09 -4.78
N GLY A 88 -3.42 7.84 -4.10
CA GLY A 88 -3.12 8.54 -2.85
C GLY A 88 -2.69 9.98 -3.07
N ARG A 89 -2.27 10.65 -1.99
CA ARG A 89 -1.79 12.04 -2.08
C ARG A 89 -0.59 12.33 -1.21
N THR A 90 0.14 13.37 -1.57
CA THR A 90 1.17 14.03 -0.74
C THR A 90 0.89 15.53 -0.71
N GLY A 91 0.65 16.06 0.48
CA GLY A 91 0.20 17.45 0.60
C GLY A 91 -1.14 17.68 -0.13
N ARG A 92 -1.12 18.56 -1.13
CA ARG A 92 -2.30 18.86 -1.98
C ARG A 92 -2.27 18.14 -3.34
N GLN A 93 -1.22 17.35 -3.60
CA GLN A 93 -1.05 16.66 -4.87
C GLN A 93 -1.61 15.24 -4.78
N GLN A 94 -2.62 14.94 -5.59
CA GLN A 94 -3.09 13.58 -5.83
C GLN A 94 -2.16 12.88 -6.82
N HIS A 95 -1.92 11.59 -6.58
CA HIS A 95 -1.15 10.71 -7.45
C HIS A 95 -2.09 9.81 -8.26
N GLY A 96 -1.73 9.54 -9.51
CA GLY A 96 -2.43 8.61 -10.40
C GLY A 96 -1.57 7.40 -10.78
N ASP A 97 -0.40 7.26 -10.14
CA ASP A 97 0.53 6.17 -10.36
C ASP A 97 0.13 4.91 -9.59
N THR A 98 0.69 3.80 -10.02
CA THR A 98 0.61 2.51 -9.33
C THR A 98 2.02 1.98 -9.14
N TRP A 99 2.30 1.48 -7.95
CA TRP A 99 3.55 0.85 -7.58
C TRP A 99 3.31 -0.58 -7.14
N VAL A 100 4.27 -1.43 -7.39
CA VAL A 100 4.22 -2.85 -7.04
C VAL A 100 5.41 -3.19 -6.16
N LEU A 101 5.14 -3.73 -4.98
CA LEU A 101 6.14 -4.38 -4.13
C LEU A 101 6.11 -5.88 -4.42
N ASP A 102 7.21 -6.44 -4.87
CA ASP A 102 7.40 -7.88 -4.90
C ASP A 102 7.69 -8.35 -3.48
N THR A 103 6.82 -9.19 -2.92
CA THR A 103 6.95 -9.68 -1.54
C THR A 103 7.91 -10.86 -1.39
N THR A 104 8.57 -11.29 -2.46
CA THR A 104 9.65 -12.26 -2.45
C THR A 104 11.01 -11.57 -2.32
N THR A 105 11.23 -10.51 -3.11
CA THR A 105 12.48 -9.74 -3.11
C THR A 105 12.42 -8.50 -2.23
N TRP A 106 11.21 -8.05 -1.89
CA TRP A 106 10.92 -6.82 -1.17
C TRP A 106 11.39 -5.57 -1.92
N GLU A 107 11.33 -5.61 -3.24
CA GLU A 107 11.71 -4.52 -4.11
C GLU A 107 10.47 -3.83 -4.70
N TRP A 108 10.50 -2.51 -4.70
CA TRP A 108 9.49 -1.69 -5.36
C TRP A 108 9.83 -1.48 -6.83
N ARG A 109 8.80 -1.51 -7.66
CA ARG A 109 8.88 -1.05 -9.05
C ARG A 109 7.65 -0.23 -9.42
N PRO A 110 7.79 0.81 -10.26
CA PRO A 110 6.61 1.47 -10.81
C PRO A 110 5.90 0.48 -11.74
N MET A 111 4.58 0.51 -11.69
CA MET A 111 3.78 -0.21 -12.66
C MET A 111 3.75 0.61 -13.94
N GLY A 112 4.44 0.14 -14.97
CA GLY A 112 4.37 0.72 -16.29
C GLY A 112 2.97 0.58 -16.90
N ARG A 113 2.82 1.06 -18.12
CA ARG A 113 1.61 0.95 -18.91
C ARG A 113 1.10 -0.49 -18.94
N MET A 114 -0.14 -0.72 -18.51
CA MET A 114 -0.74 -2.06 -18.56
C MET A 114 -0.96 -2.50 -20.00
N PRO A 115 -0.41 -3.63 -20.44
CA PRO A 115 -0.73 -4.17 -21.76
C PRO A 115 -2.24 -4.48 -21.85
N GLY A 116 -2.91 -3.94 -22.86
CA GLY A 116 -4.33 -4.24 -23.13
C GLY A 116 -5.34 -3.38 -22.37
N ALA A 117 -4.93 -2.31 -21.69
CA ALA A 117 -5.88 -1.34 -21.16
C ALA A 117 -6.69 -0.70 -22.30
N VAL A 118 -8.00 -0.90 -22.27
CA VAL A 118 -8.93 -0.23 -23.20
C VAL A 118 -9.27 1.13 -22.61
N GLY A 119 -8.86 2.21 -23.26
CA GLY A 119 -9.09 3.58 -22.80
C GLY A 119 -7.80 4.30 -22.38
N SER A 120 -7.92 5.29 -21.51
CA SER A 120 -6.76 5.99 -20.95
C SER A 120 -5.94 5.02 -20.08
N ASP A 121 -4.68 4.79 -20.43
CA ASP A 121 -3.77 3.90 -19.71
C ASP A 121 -3.34 4.45 -18.34
N THR A 122 -3.92 5.55 -17.92
CA THR A 122 -3.62 6.21 -16.65
C THR A 122 -4.88 6.29 -15.78
N ILE A 123 -4.72 5.91 -14.54
CA ILE A 123 -5.75 6.16 -13.52
C ILE A 123 -5.75 7.66 -13.23
N ALA A 124 -6.92 8.32 -13.28
CA ALA A 124 -7.01 9.71 -12.88
C ALA A 124 -6.52 9.86 -11.43
N PRO A 125 -5.62 10.83 -11.14
CA PRO A 125 -5.11 11.05 -9.80
C PRO A 125 -6.24 11.17 -8.78
N ARG A 126 -6.12 10.46 -7.67
CA ARG A 126 -7.14 10.45 -6.61
C ARG A 126 -6.62 10.02 -5.27
N ASP A 127 -7.30 10.39 -4.22
CA ASP A 127 -7.18 9.85 -2.88
C ASP A 127 -8.55 9.35 -2.38
N PHE A 128 -8.60 8.69 -1.23
CA PHE A 128 -9.83 8.14 -0.63
C PHE A 128 -10.62 7.16 -1.51
N GLY A 129 -10.03 6.59 -2.54
CA GLY A 129 -10.64 5.50 -3.29
C GLY A 129 -10.62 4.19 -2.52
N THR A 130 -11.30 3.19 -3.03
CA THR A 130 -11.20 1.81 -2.57
C THR A 130 -10.79 0.91 -3.71
N ALA A 131 -9.95 -0.08 -3.42
CA ALA A 131 -9.56 -1.08 -4.41
C ALA A 131 -9.66 -2.47 -3.82
N GLN A 132 -10.06 -3.44 -4.64
CA GLN A 132 -10.23 -4.81 -4.23
C GLN A 132 -9.83 -5.77 -5.35
N ARG A 133 -9.17 -6.87 -4.99
CA ARG A 133 -8.96 -7.99 -5.92
C ARG A 133 -10.31 -8.67 -6.22
N VAL A 134 -10.57 -8.93 -7.48
CA VAL A 134 -11.70 -9.78 -7.88
C VAL A 134 -11.32 -11.23 -7.60
N GLY A 135 -12.07 -11.89 -6.75
CA GLY A 135 -11.75 -13.20 -6.18
C GLY A 135 -11.23 -14.21 -7.20
N GLY A 136 -10.10 -14.85 -6.91
CA GLY A 136 -9.47 -15.87 -7.73
C GLY A 136 -8.85 -15.38 -9.06
N THR A 137 -8.86 -14.07 -9.33
CA THR A 137 -8.29 -13.49 -10.55
C THR A 137 -7.13 -12.55 -10.24
N ASP A 138 -6.40 -12.12 -11.26
CA ASP A 138 -5.38 -11.06 -11.20
C ASP A 138 -5.96 -9.64 -11.40
N LYS A 139 -7.29 -9.52 -11.47
CA LYS A 139 -7.98 -8.25 -11.69
C LYS A 139 -8.17 -7.48 -10.39
N ILE A 140 -7.92 -6.18 -10.44
CA ILE A 140 -8.19 -5.22 -9.38
C ILE A 140 -9.27 -4.26 -9.86
N VAL A 141 -10.31 -4.07 -9.05
CA VAL A 141 -11.32 -3.04 -9.25
C VAL A 141 -11.01 -1.87 -8.34
N LEU A 142 -10.93 -0.67 -8.91
CA LEU A 142 -10.81 0.60 -8.20
C LEU A 142 -12.11 1.35 -8.32
N PHE A 143 -12.63 1.87 -7.20
CA PHE A 143 -13.86 2.63 -7.16
C PHE A 143 -13.71 3.93 -6.38
N GLY A 144 -14.32 5.01 -6.89
CA GLY A 144 -14.48 6.28 -6.21
C GLY A 144 -13.18 7.05 -5.99
N GLY A 145 -13.17 7.83 -4.93
CA GLY A 145 -12.08 8.72 -4.56
C GLY A 145 -12.35 10.19 -4.89
N TYR A 146 -11.40 11.03 -4.58
CA TYR A 146 -11.44 12.48 -4.78
C TYR A 146 -10.25 12.95 -5.62
N ASP A 147 -10.50 13.70 -6.70
CA ASP A 147 -9.46 14.11 -7.66
C ASP A 147 -8.85 15.49 -7.36
N GLY A 148 -9.17 16.06 -6.21
CA GLY A 148 -8.78 17.41 -5.82
C GLY A 148 -9.84 18.46 -6.15
N LYS A 149 -10.90 18.08 -6.90
CA LYS A 149 -12.00 18.98 -7.31
C LYS A 149 -13.37 18.38 -7.04
N LYS A 150 -13.56 17.09 -7.30
CA LYS A 150 -14.83 16.38 -7.16
C LYS A 150 -14.62 14.93 -6.72
N TRP A 151 -15.67 14.37 -6.20
CA TRP A 151 -15.76 12.91 -5.98
C TRP A 151 -15.97 12.21 -7.32
N LEU A 152 -15.35 11.03 -7.48
CA LEU A 152 -15.32 10.24 -8.72
C LEU A 152 -16.30 9.06 -8.67
#